data_154f7c3d09e06f9eb23fd0c70932d27a
#
_entry.id   154f7c3d09e06f9eb23fd0c70932d27a
#
_cell.length_a   1.000
_cell.length_b   1.000
_cell.length_c   1.000
_cell.angle_alpha   90.00
_cell.angle_beta   90.00
_cell.angle_gamma   90.00
#
_symmetry.space_group_name_H-M   'P 1'
#
loop_
_entity.id
_entity.type
_entity.pdbx_description
1 polymer ?
#
loop_
_entity_poly.entity_id
_entity_poly.type
_entity_poly.pdbx_seq_one_letter_code
_entity_poly.pdbx_strand_id
1 'polypeptide(L)'
;MSERRNLAVASLLALSLGCAGAASAQEIKLTLADQNSPTAWGPSHALQPWVKQVEEATKGRVKIEVYPSQTLIKGVDMWKGIRSGIADIGWCVQGYWPEQTPLSDVMSLPFLPISSAEKGSEALWKVYEKFPSVQKEFNEIQPLVLYTSSPNLLVSKKQVRTLEDFKGLKVRVLGGPPTEMAKALGAVPTLIPMPDVYQSLDKGVVDGAAAPWEAVQGFRLYEVAKNYTIAPFYVAYFSVCTNKQRWQSLPKEVRDAIMSVSGLPGAKFWGKNFFDTAEEGVIERAKAGNYELNRYQVPADQLARWTKLAGEPIWEEWIKKMEGKGHKDARDILNTVLDSLKN
;
A
#
# COMPACT_ATOMS: atom_id res chain seq x y z
N MET A 1 65.04 69.07 -21.70
CA MET A 1 63.58 69.20 -21.98
C MET A 1 63.07 67.87 -22.28
N SER A 2 62.56 67.23 -21.31
CA SER A 2 61.19 66.77 -21.16
C SER A 2 61.09 65.56 -20.24
N GLU A 3 60.59 65.80 -19.13
CA GLU A 3 60.00 64.82 -18.27
C GLU A 3 58.49 64.87 -18.45
N ARG A 4 57.88 63.74 -18.20
CA ARG A 4 56.46 63.48 -17.92
C ARG A 4 55.80 62.59 -18.95
N ARG A 5 55.99 61.30 -18.77
CA ARG A 5 55.03 60.26 -19.22
C ARG A 5 55.28 58.94 -18.53
N ASN A 6 54.85 58.82 -17.28
CA ASN A 6 54.66 57.51 -16.60
C ASN A 6 53.81 57.78 -15.40
N LEU A 7 52.51 57.56 -15.57
CA LEU A 7 51.55 57.39 -14.44
C LEU A 7 50.14 57.16 -15.04
N ALA A 8 49.84 55.95 -15.47
CA ALA A 8 48.47 55.47 -15.67
C ALA A 8 48.46 54.01 -16.12
N VAL A 9 49.02 53.09 -15.38
CA VAL A 9 48.75 51.64 -15.51
C VAL A 9 48.83 51.02 -14.12
N ALA A 10 47.85 51.27 -13.29
CA ALA A 10 47.67 50.55 -12.04
C ALA A 10 46.26 50.82 -11.51
N SER A 11 45.22 50.23 -12.06
CA SER A 11 43.89 50.12 -11.44
C SER A 11 42.89 49.39 -12.37
N LEU A 12 43.19 48.16 -12.76
CA LEU A 12 42.21 47.29 -13.46
C LEU A 12 42.47 45.80 -13.17
N LEU A 13 42.61 45.48 -11.91
CA LEU A 13 42.70 44.07 -11.46
C LEU A 13 42.07 43.90 -10.09
N ALA A 14 40.78 44.15 -9.95
CA ALA A 14 40.03 43.76 -8.75
C ALA A 14 38.54 43.91 -9.05
N LEU A 15 37.95 43.06 -9.86
CA LEU A 15 36.49 42.77 -9.85
C LEU A 15 36.16 41.52 -10.70
N SER A 16 36.75 40.39 -10.34
CA SER A 16 36.32 39.08 -10.85
C SER A 16 36.18 38.05 -9.73
N LEU A 17 35.66 38.49 -8.59
CA LEU A 17 35.20 37.56 -7.54
C LEU A 17 33.69 37.75 -7.38
N GLY A 18 32.92 36.73 -7.63
CA GLY A 18 31.58 36.64 -7.08
C GLY A 18 30.42 36.29 -8.00
N CYS A 19 30.64 35.48 -9.00
CA CYS A 19 29.54 34.70 -9.55
C CYS A 19 29.88 33.21 -9.40
N ALA A 20 30.03 32.77 -8.14
CA ALA A 20 29.69 31.37 -7.82
C ALA A 20 28.19 31.22 -8.10
N GLY A 21 27.84 31.01 -9.35
CA GLY A 21 26.49 30.65 -9.73
C GLY A 21 26.07 29.48 -8.87
N ALA A 22 25.09 29.69 -8.01
CA ALA A 22 24.35 28.59 -7.42
C ALA A 22 23.93 27.74 -8.63
N ALA A 23 24.64 26.63 -8.86
CA ALA A 23 24.24 25.65 -9.87
C ALA A 23 22.84 25.25 -9.45
N SER A 24 21.83 25.80 -10.12
CA SER A 24 20.43 25.42 -9.94
C SER A 24 20.42 23.92 -10.12
N ALA A 25 20.32 23.17 -9.03
CA ALA A 25 20.27 21.73 -9.10
C ALA A 25 19.10 21.37 -10.03
N GLN A 26 19.41 20.70 -11.13
CA GLN A 26 18.43 20.35 -12.16
C GLN A 26 17.21 19.69 -11.54
N GLU A 27 16.01 20.20 -11.83
CA GLU A 27 14.74 19.64 -11.39
C GLU A 27 14.61 18.22 -11.91
N ILE A 28 14.24 17.31 -11.02
CA ILE A 28 14.00 15.90 -11.32
C ILE A 28 12.49 15.66 -11.31
N LYS A 29 11.94 15.33 -12.48
CA LYS A 29 10.54 14.96 -12.62
C LYS A 29 10.38 13.46 -12.50
N LEU A 30 9.43 13.01 -11.67
CA LEU A 30 9.06 11.61 -11.52
C LEU A 30 7.55 11.48 -11.77
N THR A 31 7.17 10.42 -12.45
CA THR A 31 5.76 10.07 -12.69
C THR A 31 5.31 9.03 -11.67
N LEU A 32 4.10 9.19 -11.10
CA LEU A 32 3.49 8.24 -10.17
C LEU A 32 2.16 7.74 -10.70
N ALA A 33 2.04 6.43 -10.95
CA ALA A 33 0.79 5.81 -11.37
C ALA A 33 0.00 5.30 -10.16
N ASP A 34 -1.30 5.64 -10.10
CA ASP A 34 -2.23 5.22 -9.05
C ASP A 34 -3.55 4.72 -9.65
N GLN A 35 -4.12 3.66 -9.07
CA GLN A 35 -5.43 3.16 -9.50
C GLN A 35 -6.61 3.89 -8.88
N ASN A 36 -6.40 4.63 -7.79
CA ASN A 36 -7.45 5.26 -7.00
C ASN A 36 -7.89 6.60 -7.59
N SER A 37 -9.11 7.01 -7.29
CA SER A 37 -9.57 8.37 -7.56
C SER A 37 -8.78 9.39 -6.71
N PRO A 38 -8.39 10.56 -7.26
CA PRO A 38 -7.65 11.57 -6.50
C PRO A 38 -8.46 12.14 -5.31
N THR A 39 -9.76 11.98 -5.31
CA THR A 39 -10.67 12.41 -4.24
C THR A 39 -11.03 11.31 -3.25
N ALA A 40 -10.51 10.08 -3.45
CA ALA A 40 -10.64 9.01 -2.47
C ALA A 40 -9.85 9.35 -1.20
N TRP A 41 -10.23 8.74 -0.08
CA TRP A 41 -9.63 9.03 1.24
C TRP A 41 -8.11 8.85 1.22
N GLY A 42 -7.63 7.67 0.83
CA GLY A 42 -6.21 7.35 0.84
C GLY A 42 -5.34 8.32 0.02
N PRO A 43 -5.65 8.58 -1.28
CA PRO A 43 -4.91 9.57 -2.06
C PRO A 43 -4.90 10.96 -1.43
N SER A 44 -6.03 11.44 -0.89
CA SER A 44 -6.12 12.80 -0.33
C SER A 44 -5.41 12.94 1.04
N HIS A 45 -5.35 11.86 1.86
CA HIS A 45 -4.81 11.92 3.21
C HIS A 45 -3.40 11.31 3.36
N ALA A 46 -2.94 10.50 2.41
CA ALA A 46 -1.62 9.89 2.46
C ALA A 46 -0.78 10.16 1.20
N LEU A 47 -1.27 9.85 -0.02
CA LEU A 47 -0.47 9.97 -1.23
C LEU A 47 -0.06 11.41 -1.51
N GLN A 48 -1.03 12.34 -1.59
CA GLN A 48 -0.73 13.74 -1.87
C GLN A 48 0.13 14.40 -0.77
N PRO A 49 -0.14 14.21 0.55
CA PRO A 49 0.76 14.67 1.59
C PRO A 49 2.17 14.07 1.51
N TRP A 50 2.32 12.77 1.17
CA TRP A 50 3.63 12.16 0.99
C TRP A 50 4.39 12.76 -0.20
N VAL A 51 3.72 13.01 -1.32
CA VAL A 51 4.32 13.72 -2.47
C VAL A 51 4.88 15.07 -2.03
N LYS A 52 4.12 15.82 -1.24
CA LYS A 52 4.57 17.10 -0.68
C LYS A 52 5.76 16.94 0.25
N GLN A 53 5.75 15.93 1.13
CA GLN A 53 6.90 15.61 2.01
C GLN A 53 8.15 15.29 1.21
N VAL A 54 8.04 14.56 0.09
CA VAL A 54 9.19 14.28 -0.81
C VAL A 54 9.70 15.57 -1.44
N GLU A 55 8.82 16.44 -1.92
CA GLU A 55 9.21 17.75 -2.45
C GLU A 55 9.96 18.61 -1.41
N GLU A 56 9.43 18.67 -0.19
CA GLU A 56 10.03 19.41 0.92
C GLU A 56 11.39 18.82 1.33
N ALA A 57 11.47 17.49 1.53
CA ALA A 57 12.70 16.80 1.91
C ALA A 57 13.81 16.97 0.85
N THR A 58 13.43 17.02 -0.43
CA THR A 58 14.38 17.26 -1.54
C THR A 58 14.60 18.74 -1.84
N LYS A 59 14.07 19.66 -1.00
CA LYS A 59 14.16 21.12 -1.16
C LYS A 59 13.65 21.58 -2.54
N GLY A 60 12.56 20.98 -3.02
CA GLY A 60 11.94 21.25 -4.32
C GLY A 60 12.69 20.69 -5.53
N ARG A 61 13.76 19.93 -5.32
CA ARG A 61 14.55 19.34 -6.40
C ARG A 61 13.80 18.19 -7.13
N VAL A 62 12.94 17.46 -6.41
CA VAL A 62 12.08 16.41 -6.99
C VAL A 62 10.66 16.93 -7.09
N LYS A 63 10.04 16.72 -8.26
CA LYS A 63 8.62 16.94 -8.53
C LYS A 63 7.98 15.64 -8.95
N ILE A 64 6.87 15.26 -8.29
CA ILE A 64 6.14 14.03 -8.60
C ILE A 64 4.80 14.40 -9.25
N GLU A 65 4.62 13.98 -10.50
CA GLU A 65 3.37 14.10 -11.22
C GLU A 65 2.54 12.82 -11.03
N VAL A 66 1.33 12.96 -10.43
CA VAL A 66 0.46 11.84 -10.12
C VAL A 66 -0.53 11.60 -11.24
N TYR A 67 -0.61 10.37 -11.73
CA TYR A 67 -1.56 9.87 -12.73
C TYR A 67 -2.58 8.96 -12.04
N PRO A 68 -3.73 9.50 -11.59
CA PRO A 68 -4.73 8.76 -10.82
C PRO A 68 -5.68 7.96 -11.71
N SER A 69 -6.57 7.18 -11.08
CA SER A 69 -7.69 6.49 -11.75
C SER A 69 -7.28 5.60 -12.92
N GLN A 70 -6.11 4.94 -12.82
CA GLN A 70 -5.58 4.06 -13.87
C GLN A 70 -5.31 4.74 -15.22
N THR A 71 -5.14 6.07 -15.24
CA THR A 71 -4.93 6.83 -16.48
C THR A 71 -3.62 6.50 -17.18
N LEU A 72 -2.58 6.03 -16.44
CA LEU A 72 -1.30 5.66 -17.01
C LEU A 72 -1.09 4.15 -17.03
N ILE A 73 -1.39 3.44 -15.93
CA ILE A 73 -1.23 2.00 -15.80
C ILE A 73 -2.44 1.44 -15.05
N LYS A 74 -3.01 0.35 -15.54
CA LYS A 74 -4.06 -0.39 -14.80
C LYS A 74 -3.49 -1.02 -13.54
N GLY A 75 -4.29 -1.11 -12.47
CA GLY A 75 -3.87 -1.66 -11.20
C GLY A 75 -3.24 -3.05 -11.30
N VAL A 76 -3.81 -3.94 -12.11
CA VAL A 76 -3.30 -5.31 -12.35
C VAL A 76 -2.00 -5.36 -13.16
N ASP A 77 -1.66 -4.31 -13.89
CA ASP A 77 -0.44 -4.21 -14.70
C ASP A 77 0.65 -3.38 -13.99
N MET A 78 0.38 -2.85 -12.79
CA MET A 78 1.22 -1.87 -12.11
C MET A 78 2.64 -2.36 -11.91
N TRP A 79 2.82 -3.57 -11.35
CA TRP A 79 4.15 -4.15 -11.12
C TRP A 79 4.98 -4.21 -12.41
N LYS A 80 4.38 -4.77 -13.47
CA LYS A 80 5.03 -4.89 -14.78
C LYS A 80 5.33 -3.50 -15.37
N GLY A 81 4.39 -2.56 -15.25
CA GLY A 81 4.54 -1.21 -15.77
C GLY A 81 5.68 -0.45 -15.10
N ILE A 82 5.80 -0.54 -13.76
CA ILE A 82 6.92 0.08 -13.02
C ILE A 82 8.25 -0.59 -13.39
N ARG A 83 8.30 -1.92 -13.41
CA ARG A 83 9.49 -2.65 -13.80
C ARG A 83 9.99 -2.25 -15.19
N SER A 84 9.08 -2.06 -16.14
CA SER A 84 9.43 -1.67 -17.54
C SER A 84 9.62 -0.16 -17.74
N GLY A 85 9.43 0.67 -16.69
CA GLY A 85 9.65 2.12 -16.78
C GLY A 85 8.52 2.90 -17.47
N ILE A 86 7.27 2.36 -17.53
CA ILE A 86 6.10 3.12 -18.03
C ILE A 86 5.79 4.28 -17.07
N ALA A 87 5.99 4.07 -15.77
CA ALA A 87 6.02 5.12 -14.76
C ALA A 87 7.25 4.92 -13.85
N ASP A 88 7.73 6.01 -13.24
CA ASP A 88 8.86 5.97 -12.32
C ASP A 88 8.45 5.36 -10.97
N ILE A 89 7.24 5.67 -10.50
CA ILE A 89 6.69 5.23 -9.21
C ILE A 89 5.29 4.64 -9.45
N GLY A 90 4.93 3.62 -8.67
CA GLY A 90 3.61 3.02 -8.71
C GLY A 90 3.06 2.70 -7.33
N TRP A 91 1.75 2.81 -7.21
CA TRP A 91 0.99 2.33 -6.08
C TRP A 91 0.49 0.91 -6.36
N CYS A 92 1.06 -0.08 -5.68
CA CYS A 92 0.90 -1.50 -5.97
C CYS A 92 0.08 -2.21 -4.90
N VAL A 93 -0.95 -2.97 -5.30
CA VAL A 93 -1.71 -3.90 -4.44
C VAL A 93 -1.07 -5.28 -4.59
N GLN A 94 -0.31 -5.73 -3.62
CA GLN A 94 0.47 -6.97 -3.74
C GLN A 94 -0.39 -8.22 -3.96
N GLY A 95 -1.54 -8.28 -3.33
CA GLY A 95 -2.48 -9.40 -3.50
C GLY A 95 -3.07 -9.57 -4.91
N TYR A 96 -2.74 -8.70 -5.88
CA TYR A 96 -3.06 -8.95 -7.29
C TYR A 96 -2.08 -9.95 -7.93
N TRP A 97 -0.89 -10.13 -7.33
CA TRP A 97 0.18 -11.00 -7.84
C TRP A 97 0.73 -11.92 -6.72
N PRO A 98 -0.06 -12.90 -6.24
CA PRO A 98 0.28 -13.68 -5.04
C PRO A 98 1.57 -14.50 -5.16
N GLU A 99 2.07 -14.76 -6.39
CA GLU A 99 3.34 -15.46 -6.59
C GLU A 99 4.55 -14.53 -6.65
N GLN A 100 4.33 -13.21 -6.66
CA GLN A 100 5.41 -12.22 -6.80
C GLN A 100 6.13 -11.96 -5.47
N THR A 101 5.37 -11.91 -4.38
CA THR A 101 5.89 -11.61 -3.03
C THR A 101 5.36 -12.61 -1.99
N PRO A 102 5.61 -13.94 -2.17
CA PRO A 102 4.97 -14.98 -1.38
C PRO A 102 5.39 -15.02 0.09
N LEU A 103 6.58 -14.51 0.46
CA LEU A 103 6.99 -14.38 1.87
C LEU A 103 6.32 -13.16 2.53
N SER A 104 6.18 -12.06 1.79
CA SER A 104 5.45 -10.88 2.26
C SER A 104 3.95 -11.16 2.43
N ASP A 105 3.40 -12.21 1.79
CA ASP A 105 2.03 -12.69 2.00
C ASP A 105 1.75 -13.12 3.46
N VAL A 106 2.78 -13.27 4.30
CA VAL A 106 2.66 -13.44 5.76
C VAL A 106 1.72 -12.39 6.37
N MET A 107 1.74 -11.15 5.86
CA MET A 107 0.89 -10.09 6.36
C MET A 107 -0.59 -10.30 6.05
N SER A 108 -0.91 -11.03 4.98
CA SER A 108 -2.29 -11.35 4.57
C SER A 108 -2.80 -12.68 5.15
N LEU A 109 -2.04 -13.31 6.06
CA LEU A 109 -2.54 -14.47 6.78
C LEU A 109 -3.80 -14.10 7.56
N PRO A 110 -4.83 -14.96 7.54
CA PRO A 110 -6.12 -14.63 8.14
C PRO A 110 -6.04 -14.54 9.66
N PHE A 111 -6.84 -13.64 10.22
CA PHE A 111 -7.03 -13.47 11.67
C PHE A 111 -5.75 -13.17 12.45
N LEU A 112 -4.72 -12.61 11.81
CA LEU A 112 -3.59 -12.04 12.54
C LEU A 112 -4.07 -10.95 13.50
N PRO A 113 -3.46 -10.79 14.68
CA PRO A 113 -3.89 -9.82 15.70
C PRO A 113 -3.46 -8.39 15.33
N ILE A 114 -3.70 -7.98 14.09
CA ILE A 114 -3.40 -6.63 13.59
C ILE A 114 -4.54 -5.70 14.01
N SER A 115 -4.25 -4.76 14.89
CA SER A 115 -5.25 -3.85 15.45
C SER A 115 -5.43 -2.57 14.62
N SER A 116 -4.42 -2.18 13.84
CA SER A 116 -4.45 -0.99 12.98
C SER A 116 -3.53 -1.16 11.78
N ALA A 117 -3.78 -0.38 10.74
CA ALA A 117 -2.91 -0.34 9.58
C ALA A 117 -1.51 0.23 9.93
N GLU A 118 -1.42 1.19 10.86
CA GLU A 118 -0.13 1.71 11.33
C GLU A 118 0.74 0.60 11.92
N LYS A 119 0.18 -0.23 12.83
CA LYS A 119 0.91 -1.35 13.45
C LYS A 119 1.25 -2.46 12.44
N GLY A 120 0.33 -2.82 11.58
CA GLY A 120 0.58 -3.79 10.52
C GLY A 120 1.69 -3.33 9.57
N SER A 121 1.70 -2.06 9.20
CA SER A 121 2.72 -1.45 8.34
C SER A 121 4.11 -1.43 8.99
N GLU A 122 4.17 -1.12 10.29
CA GLU A 122 5.41 -1.19 11.05
C GLU A 122 5.97 -2.63 11.07
N ALA A 123 5.10 -3.62 11.30
CA ALA A 123 5.49 -5.03 11.31
C ALA A 123 6.03 -5.47 9.93
N LEU A 124 5.33 -5.11 8.84
CA LEU A 124 5.76 -5.43 7.47
C LEU A 124 7.12 -4.82 7.14
N TRP A 125 7.33 -3.54 7.48
CA TRP A 125 8.60 -2.89 7.20
C TRP A 125 9.75 -3.54 7.99
N LYS A 126 9.54 -3.88 9.28
CA LYS A 126 10.52 -4.60 10.10
C LYS A 126 10.88 -5.98 9.51
N VAL A 127 9.88 -6.71 9.00
CA VAL A 127 10.12 -7.99 8.30
C VAL A 127 10.97 -7.77 7.05
N TYR A 128 10.64 -6.75 6.25
CA TYR A 128 11.43 -6.41 5.06
C TYR A 128 12.89 -6.07 5.42
N GLU A 129 13.13 -5.29 6.47
CA GLU A 129 14.50 -4.94 6.89
C GLU A 129 15.28 -6.13 7.44
N LYS A 130 14.61 -7.02 8.18
CA LYS A 130 15.26 -8.13 8.88
C LYS A 130 15.60 -9.32 7.97
N PHE A 131 14.78 -9.60 6.96
CA PHE A 131 14.92 -10.83 6.15
C PHE A 131 15.38 -10.54 4.72
N PRO A 132 16.64 -10.92 4.37
CA PRO A 132 17.14 -10.79 2.99
C PRO A 132 16.31 -11.58 1.96
N SER A 133 15.66 -12.67 2.38
CA SER A 133 14.73 -13.45 1.53
C SER A 133 13.53 -12.63 1.10
N VAL A 134 12.96 -11.83 2.02
CA VAL A 134 11.86 -10.90 1.75
C VAL A 134 12.32 -9.74 0.86
N GLN A 135 13.52 -9.20 1.10
CA GLN A 135 14.08 -8.14 0.25
C GLN A 135 14.25 -8.61 -1.21
N LYS A 136 14.60 -9.88 -1.42
CA LYS A 136 14.75 -10.47 -2.76
C LYS A 136 13.46 -10.49 -3.56
N GLU A 137 12.29 -10.54 -2.92
CA GLU A 137 11.00 -10.47 -3.60
C GLU A 137 10.82 -9.17 -4.40
N PHE A 138 11.50 -8.11 -3.98
CA PHE A 138 11.47 -6.78 -4.61
C PHE A 138 12.68 -6.49 -5.50
N ASN A 139 13.44 -7.51 -5.93
CA ASN A 139 14.66 -7.31 -6.71
C ASN A 139 14.46 -6.60 -8.06
N GLU A 140 13.26 -6.68 -8.63
CA GLU A 140 12.93 -6.04 -9.92
C GLU A 140 12.54 -4.57 -9.77
N ILE A 141 12.13 -4.14 -8.59
CA ILE A 141 11.72 -2.77 -8.24
C ILE A 141 12.38 -2.36 -6.92
N GLN A 142 12.29 -1.09 -6.56
CA GLN A 142 12.72 -0.59 -5.26
C GLN A 142 11.50 -0.14 -4.46
N PRO A 143 11.16 -0.79 -3.35
CA PRO A 143 10.11 -0.28 -2.48
C PRO A 143 10.59 0.98 -1.77
N LEU A 144 9.75 2.01 -1.78
CA LEU A 144 9.91 3.23 -0.99
C LEU A 144 9.13 3.10 0.32
N VAL A 145 7.92 2.54 0.22
CA VAL A 145 7.04 2.29 1.36
C VAL A 145 6.41 0.90 1.19
N LEU A 146 6.41 0.11 2.25
CA LEU A 146 5.62 -1.12 2.39
C LEU A 146 4.64 -0.91 3.55
N TYR A 147 3.36 -1.14 3.34
CA TYR A 147 2.35 -0.88 4.34
C TYR A 147 1.11 -1.75 4.17
N THR A 148 0.26 -1.81 5.21
CA THR A 148 -0.94 -2.63 5.21
C THR A 148 -2.20 -1.78 5.28
N SER A 149 -3.34 -2.38 4.91
CA SER A 149 -4.65 -1.82 5.26
C SER A 149 -4.95 -2.02 6.75
N SER A 150 -5.97 -1.33 7.25
CA SER A 150 -6.74 -1.80 8.40
C SER A 150 -7.36 -3.18 8.09
N PRO A 151 -7.77 -3.97 9.11
CA PRO A 151 -8.41 -5.25 8.88
C PRO A 151 -9.59 -5.13 7.92
N ASN A 152 -9.61 -5.99 6.91
CA ASN A 152 -10.72 -6.08 5.98
C ASN A 152 -11.95 -6.63 6.69
N LEU A 153 -13.09 -6.01 6.40
CA LEU A 153 -14.41 -6.51 6.75
C LEU A 153 -15.09 -7.10 5.50
N LEU A 154 -16.20 -7.80 5.67
CA LEU A 154 -17.00 -8.29 4.56
C LEU A 154 -18.15 -7.33 4.28
N VAL A 155 -18.14 -6.70 3.11
CA VAL A 155 -19.25 -5.93 2.54
C VAL A 155 -20.10 -6.87 1.69
N SER A 156 -21.41 -6.95 1.89
CA SER A 156 -22.24 -7.94 1.21
C SER A 156 -23.68 -7.49 0.97
N LYS A 157 -24.33 -8.11 -0.03
CA LYS A 157 -25.75 -7.90 -0.32
C LYS A 157 -26.65 -8.54 0.74
N LYS A 158 -26.23 -9.65 1.33
CA LYS A 158 -26.91 -10.34 2.42
C LYS A 158 -26.04 -10.32 3.66
N GLN A 159 -26.66 -10.20 4.83
CA GLN A 159 -25.93 -10.23 6.08
C GLN A 159 -25.34 -11.62 6.32
N VAL A 160 -24.05 -11.66 6.64
CA VAL A 160 -23.29 -12.85 7.06
C VAL A 160 -23.05 -12.74 8.55
N ARG A 161 -23.55 -13.69 9.34
CA ARG A 161 -23.47 -13.70 10.82
C ARG A 161 -22.81 -14.95 11.37
N THR A 162 -22.98 -16.07 10.69
CA THR A 162 -22.54 -17.39 11.14
C THR A 162 -21.62 -18.03 10.10
N LEU A 163 -20.96 -19.13 10.45
CA LEU A 163 -20.14 -19.90 9.53
C LEU A 163 -20.99 -20.46 8.37
N GLU A 164 -22.22 -20.83 8.67
CA GLU A 164 -23.16 -21.41 7.73
C GLU A 164 -23.55 -20.43 6.61
N ASP A 165 -23.52 -19.12 6.89
CA ASP A 165 -23.84 -18.07 5.91
C ASP A 165 -22.77 -17.92 4.83
N PHE A 166 -21.55 -18.43 5.06
CA PHE A 166 -20.48 -18.43 4.05
C PHE A 166 -20.69 -19.51 2.97
N LYS A 167 -21.49 -20.54 3.25
CA LYS A 167 -21.61 -21.68 2.34
C LYS A 167 -22.10 -21.26 0.96
N GLY A 168 -21.22 -21.40 -0.04
CA GLY A 168 -21.51 -21.06 -1.44
C GLY A 168 -21.56 -19.56 -1.73
N LEU A 169 -21.27 -18.69 -0.75
CA LEU A 169 -21.23 -17.24 -0.92
C LEU A 169 -20.08 -16.87 -1.87
N LYS A 170 -20.39 -16.22 -2.97
CA LYS A 170 -19.37 -15.72 -3.91
C LYS A 170 -18.76 -14.45 -3.35
N VAL A 171 -17.49 -14.52 -2.95
CA VAL A 171 -16.82 -13.40 -2.28
C VAL A 171 -15.58 -12.96 -3.06
N ARG A 172 -15.51 -11.66 -3.32
CA ARG A 172 -14.27 -11.08 -3.79
C ARG A 172 -13.26 -11.03 -2.65
N VAL A 173 -12.11 -11.61 -2.85
CA VAL A 173 -10.94 -11.54 -1.98
C VAL A 173 -9.68 -11.27 -2.79
N LEU A 174 -8.57 -10.99 -2.12
CA LEU A 174 -7.25 -10.96 -2.74
C LEU A 174 -6.72 -12.38 -2.94
N GLY A 175 -5.69 -12.54 -3.77
CA GLY A 175 -4.97 -13.80 -3.97
C GLY A 175 -4.16 -14.20 -2.75
N GLY A 176 -3.62 -15.43 -2.77
CA GLY A 176 -2.81 -15.97 -1.67
C GLY A 176 -3.65 -16.40 -0.46
N PRO A 177 -3.19 -16.18 0.78
CA PRO A 177 -3.86 -16.64 1.99
C PRO A 177 -5.33 -16.22 2.11
N PRO A 178 -5.79 -15.02 1.68
CA PRO A 178 -7.22 -14.67 1.68
C PRO A 178 -8.11 -15.59 0.85
N THR A 179 -7.59 -16.14 -0.25
CA THR A 179 -8.32 -17.13 -1.06
C THR A 179 -8.52 -18.43 -0.28
N GLU A 180 -7.49 -18.90 0.41
CA GLU A 180 -7.58 -20.14 1.20
C GLU A 180 -8.49 -19.95 2.42
N MET A 181 -8.44 -18.78 3.07
CA MET A 181 -9.38 -18.42 4.13
C MET A 181 -10.85 -18.50 3.66
N ALA A 182 -11.17 -17.88 2.53
CA ALA A 182 -12.53 -17.88 2.02
C ALA A 182 -13.04 -19.30 1.70
N LYS A 183 -12.19 -20.15 1.10
CA LYS A 183 -12.50 -21.57 0.87
C LYS A 183 -12.74 -22.34 2.18
N ALA A 184 -11.87 -22.16 3.17
CA ALA A 184 -11.97 -22.82 4.46
C ALA A 184 -13.26 -22.41 5.19
N LEU A 185 -13.72 -21.17 5.05
CA LEU A 185 -15.01 -20.70 5.58
C LEU A 185 -16.22 -21.22 4.77
N GLY A 186 -16.01 -21.87 3.62
CA GLY A 186 -17.07 -22.41 2.76
C GLY A 186 -17.55 -21.48 1.66
N ALA A 187 -16.91 -20.32 1.49
CA ALA A 187 -17.21 -19.39 0.42
C ALA A 187 -16.54 -19.78 -0.91
N VAL A 188 -16.99 -19.15 -1.99
CA VAL A 188 -16.40 -19.26 -3.33
C VAL A 188 -15.61 -17.99 -3.63
N PRO A 189 -14.28 -18.03 -3.47
CA PRO A 189 -13.44 -16.84 -3.67
C PRO A 189 -13.28 -16.49 -5.15
N THR A 190 -13.25 -15.21 -5.45
CA THR A 190 -12.93 -14.67 -6.77
C THR A 190 -11.98 -13.47 -6.60
N LEU A 191 -10.87 -13.48 -7.31
CA LEU A 191 -9.98 -12.33 -7.36
C LEU A 191 -10.52 -11.35 -8.41
N ILE A 192 -10.94 -10.17 -7.95
CA ILE A 192 -11.41 -9.06 -8.80
C ILE A 192 -10.63 -7.82 -8.37
N PRO A 193 -10.01 -7.06 -9.30
CA PRO A 193 -9.38 -5.79 -8.98
C PRO A 193 -10.37 -4.81 -8.36
N MET A 194 -9.93 -4.01 -7.40
CA MET A 194 -10.83 -3.15 -6.62
C MET A 194 -11.65 -2.18 -7.49
N PRO A 195 -11.13 -1.58 -8.59
CA PRO A 195 -11.94 -0.74 -9.48
C PRO A 195 -13.16 -1.43 -10.10
N ASP A 196 -13.14 -2.77 -10.22
CA ASP A 196 -14.22 -3.54 -10.84
C ASP A 196 -15.22 -4.11 -9.81
N VAL A 197 -14.95 -3.92 -8.50
CA VAL A 197 -15.75 -4.53 -7.42
C VAL A 197 -17.14 -3.93 -7.33
N TYR A 198 -17.28 -2.61 -7.52
CA TYR A 198 -18.60 -1.95 -7.53
C TYR A 198 -19.54 -2.61 -8.52
N GLN A 199 -19.12 -2.70 -9.78
CA GLN A 199 -19.95 -3.32 -10.84
C GLN A 199 -20.19 -4.81 -10.62
N SER A 200 -19.20 -5.51 -10.06
CA SER A 200 -19.33 -6.94 -9.77
C SER A 200 -20.36 -7.22 -8.67
N LEU A 201 -20.42 -6.38 -7.64
CA LEU A 201 -21.45 -6.40 -6.62
C LEU A 201 -22.80 -6.00 -7.21
N ASP A 202 -22.88 -4.89 -7.92
CA ASP A 202 -24.13 -4.38 -8.51
C ASP A 202 -24.81 -5.44 -9.40
N LYS A 203 -24.06 -6.04 -10.33
CA LYS A 203 -24.53 -7.08 -11.25
C LYS A 203 -24.70 -8.47 -10.63
N GLY A 204 -24.30 -8.69 -9.36
CA GLY A 204 -24.39 -9.98 -8.69
C GLY A 204 -23.40 -11.04 -9.19
N VAL A 205 -22.28 -10.62 -9.80
CA VAL A 205 -21.14 -11.50 -10.11
C VAL A 205 -20.57 -12.07 -8.82
N VAL A 206 -20.49 -11.24 -7.77
CA VAL A 206 -20.19 -11.62 -6.40
C VAL A 206 -21.29 -11.16 -5.45
N ASP A 207 -21.47 -11.89 -4.35
CA ASP A 207 -22.45 -11.61 -3.28
C ASP A 207 -21.87 -10.67 -2.22
N GLY A 208 -20.54 -10.64 -2.12
CA GLY A 208 -19.80 -9.80 -1.16
C GLY A 208 -18.37 -9.56 -1.60
N ALA A 209 -17.70 -8.66 -0.89
CA ALA A 209 -16.30 -8.33 -1.07
C ALA A 209 -15.62 -8.09 0.28
N ALA A 210 -14.47 -8.71 0.50
CA ALA A 210 -13.60 -8.32 1.61
C ALA A 210 -12.84 -7.06 1.23
N ALA A 211 -12.97 -6.01 2.05
CA ALA A 211 -12.40 -4.69 1.80
C ALA A 211 -12.21 -3.91 3.12
N PRO A 212 -11.23 -3.01 3.23
CA PRO A 212 -11.14 -2.07 4.34
C PRO A 212 -12.14 -0.91 4.15
N TRP A 213 -12.43 -0.17 5.21
CA TRP A 213 -13.35 0.97 5.15
C TRP A 213 -12.94 2.02 4.10
N GLU A 214 -11.65 2.25 3.91
CA GLU A 214 -11.14 3.15 2.88
C GLU A 214 -11.66 2.76 1.48
N ALA A 215 -11.54 1.48 1.13
CA ALA A 215 -12.01 1.00 -0.17
C ALA A 215 -13.56 1.04 -0.29
N VAL A 216 -14.29 0.81 0.82
CA VAL A 216 -15.75 1.03 0.87
C VAL A 216 -16.08 2.47 0.47
N GLN A 217 -15.33 3.45 0.97
CA GLN A 217 -15.51 4.86 0.66
C GLN A 217 -15.02 5.19 -0.75
N GLY A 218 -13.79 4.82 -1.08
CA GLY A 218 -13.12 5.21 -2.33
C GLY A 218 -13.82 4.66 -3.58
N PHE A 219 -14.41 3.47 -3.48
CA PHE A 219 -15.13 2.80 -4.56
C PHE A 219 -16.65 2.77 -4.37
N ARG A 220 -17.18 3.56 -3.40
CA ARG A 220 -18.62 3.78 -3.17
C ARG A 220 -19.41 2.48 -2.96
N LEU A 221 -18.81 1.45 -2.34
CA LEU A 221 -19.43 0.13 -2.20
C LEU A 221 -20.73 0.16 -1.37
N TYR A 222 -20.89 1.19 -0.52
CA TYR A 222 -22.11 1.43 0.27
C TYR A 222 -23.36 1.70 -0.57
N GLU A 223 -23.21 2.01 -1.86
CA GLU A 223 -24.35 2.22 -2.76
C GLU A 223 -24.95 0.90 -3.26
N VAL A 224 -24.16 -0.15 -3.34
CA VAL A 224 -24.53 -1.44 -3.94
C VAL A 224 -24.60 -2.59 -2.93
N ALA A 225 -24.08 -2.40 -1.71
CA ALA A 225 -24.12 -3.39 -0.63
C ALA A 225 -24.22 -2.69 0.73
N LYS A 226 -25.21 -3.09 1.55
CA LYS A 226 -25.54 -2.41 2.80
C LYS A 226 -25.19 -3.20 4.06
N ASN A 227 -24.75 -4.44 3.96
CA ASN A 227 -24.45 -5.28 5.12
C ASN A 227 -22.93 -5.38 5.31
N TYR A 228 -22.49 -5.18 6.55
CA TYR A 228 -21.08 -5.09 6.93
C TYR A 228 -20.83 -6.07 8.08
N THR A 229 -20.16 -7.19 7.78
CA THR A 229 -19.72 -8.15 8.77
C THR A 229 -18.33 -7.75 9.25
N ILE A 230 -18.24 -7.27 10.48
CA ILE A 230 -17.03 -6.70 11.06
C ILE A 230 -16.29 -7.79 11.83
N ALA A 231 -15.19 -8.25 11.25
CA ALA A 231 -14.23 -9.18 11.84
C ALA A 231 -12.85 -8.89 11.23
N PRO A 232 -11.75 -9.17 11.91
CA PRO A 232 -10.40 -8.97 11.37
C PRO A 232 -10.02 -10.11 10.42
N PHE A 233 -10.69 -10.20 9.26
CA PHE A 233 -10.49 -11.33 8.34
C PHE A 233 -9.03 -11.45 7.88
N TYR A 234 -8.45 -10.38 7.37
CA TYR A 234 -7.05 -10.27 6.97
C TYR A 234 -6.72 -8.80 6.68
N VAL A 235 -5.48 -8.46 6.50
CA VAL A 235 -5.08 -7.17 5.94
C VAL A 235 -4.58 -7.34 4.51
N ALA A 236 -4.89 -6.39 3.64
CA ALA A 236 -4.19 -6.23 2.37
C ALA A 236 -2.85 -5.54 2.64
N TYR A 237 -1.83 -5.81 1.82
CA TYR A 237 -0.59 -5.05 1.88
C TYR A 237 -0.23 -4.46 0.52
N PHE A 238 0.52 -3.37 0.58
CA PHE A 238 0.79 -2.50 -0.55
C PHE A 238 2.25 -2.08 -0.58
N SER A 239 2.70 -1.67 -1.76
CA SER A 239 3.94 -0.93 -1.88
C SER A 239 3.75 0.36 -2.67
N VAL A 240 4.43 1.43 -2.23
CA VAL A 240 4.82 2.51 -3.10
C VAL A 240 6.23 2.15 -3.58
N CYS A 241 6.34 1.80 -4.85
CA CYS A 241 7.56 1.24 -5.41
C CYS A 241 8.04 2.07 -6.60
N THR A 242 9.34 2.05 -6.85
CA THR A 242 9.93 2.77 -7.97
C THR A 242 10.68 1.82 -8.91
N ASN A 243 10.75 2.18 -10.18
CA ASN A 243 11.60 1.52 -11.16
C ASN A 243 13.05 1.49 -10.67
N LYS A 244 13.66 0.30 -10.62
CA LYS A 244 14.97 0.10 -10.00
C LYS A 244 16.09 0.89 -10.71
N GLN A 245 16.06 0.94 -12.04
CA GLN A 245 17.06 1.67 -12.82
C GLN A 245 16.90 3.18 -12.62
N ARG A 246 15.65 3.65 -12.64
CA ARG A 246 15.34 5.06 -12.36
C ARG A 246 15.79 5.47 -10.96
N TRP A 247 15.52 4.65 -9.95
CA TRP A 247 15.99 4.87 -8.59
C TRP A 247 17.52 4.98 -8.51
N GLN A 248 18.22 4.04 -9.15
CA GLN A 248 19.69 4.03 -9.16
C GLN A 248 20.30 5.23 -9.89
N SER A 249 19.60 5.78 -10.88
CA SER A 249 20.04 6.98 -11.62
C SER A 249 19.90 8.29 -10.83
N LEU A 250 19.13 8.29 -9.74
CA LEU A 250 19.00 9.47 -8.87
C LEU A 250 20.27 9.69 -8.05
N PRO A 251 20.69 10.95 -7.83
CA PRO A 251 21.77 11.26 -6.92
C PRO A 251 21.54 10.69 -5.51
N LYS A 252 22.63 10.29 -4.85
CA LYS A 252 22.52 9.65 -3.50
C LYS A 252 21.77 10.52 -2.51
N GLU A 253 22.08 11.81 -2.47
CA GLU A 253 21.44 12.77 -1.55
C GLU A 253 19.92 12.92 -1.83
N VAL A 254 19.49 12.75 -3.09
CA VAL A 254 18.07 12.76 -3.44
C VAL A 254 17.40 11.46 -2.95
N ARG A 255 18.03 10.32 -3.14
CA ARG A 255 17.53 9.03 -2.64
C ARG A 255 17.41 9.02 -1.12
N ASP A 256 18.43 9.52 -0.43
CA ASP A 256 18.44 9.62 1.03
C ASP A 256 17.32 10.55 1.53
N ALA A 257 17.10 11.68 0.85
CA ALA A 257 16.01 12.61 1.18
C ALA A 257 14.62 11.97 0.95
N ILE A 258 14.40 11.24 -0.15
CA ILE A 258 13.15 10.50 -0.38
C ILE A 258 12.96 9.43 0.70
N MET A 259 14.01 8.68 1.05
CA MET A 259 13.91 7.62 2.06
C MET A 259 13.68 8.18 3.47
N SER A 260 14.08 9.40 3.77
CA SER A 260 13.83 10.03 5.09
C SER A 260 12.33 10.22 5.40
N VAL A 261 11.47 10.33 4.37
CA VAL A 261 10.01 10.44 4.49
C VAL A 261 9.28 9.17 3.99
N SER A 262 10.05 8.15 3.66
CA SER A 262 9.62 6.82 3.22
C SER A 262 10.06 5.77 4.26
N GLY A 263 10.36 4.54 3.85
CA GLY A 263 10.84 3.53 4.80
C GLY A 263 9.88 3.30 5.97
N LEU A 264 10.42 3.07 7.16
CA LEU A 264 9.61 2.86 8.36
C LEU A 264 8.74 4.07 8.73
N PRO A 265 9.24 5.33 8.72
CA PRO A 265 8.38 6.50 8.95
C PRO A 265 7.24 6.58 7.94
N GLY A 266 7.54 6.36 6.66
CA GLY A 266 6.54 6.33 5.60
C GLY A 266 5.54 5.19 5.76
N ALA A 267 5.98 3.98 6.12
CA ALA A 267 5.10 2.84 6.35
C ALA A 267 4.03 3.15 7.41
N LYS A 268 4.43 3.71 8.56
CA LYS A 268 3.52 4.14 9.63
C LYS A 268 2.59 5.27 9.16
N PHE A 269 3.15 6.27 8.49
CA PHE A 269 2.37 7.41 7.97
C PHE A 269 1.29 6.95 6.99
N TRP A 270 1.64 6.09 6.02
CA TRP A 270 0.70 5.59 5.03
C TRP A 270 -0.36 4.68 5.66
N GLY A 271 0.04 3.75 6.53
CA GLY A 271 -0.91 2.89 7.23
C GLY A 271 -1.98 3.70 7.96
N LYS A 272 -1.55 4.63 8.81
CA LYS A 272 -2.42 5.49 9.59
C LYS A 272 -3.34 6.36 8.72
N ASN A 273 -2.76 7.15 7.83
CA ASN A 273 -3.51 8.20 7.13
C ASN A 273 -4.29 7.68 5.93
N PHE A 274 -3.83 6.57 5.30
CA PHE A 274 -4.56 5.98 4.19
C PHE A 274 -5.76 5.14 4.69
N PHE A 275 -5.63 4.45 5.83
CA PHE A 275 -6.62 3.45 6.25
C PHE A 275 -7.25 3.66 7.62
N ASP A 276 -6.50 3.96 8.68
CA ASP A 276 -7.03 3.91 10.05
C ASP A 276 -8.08 4.99 10.32
N THR A 277 -8.01 6.10 9.63
CA THR A 277 -8.95 7.23 9.79
C THR A 277 -10.12 7.21 8.80
N ALA A 278 -10.20 6.23 7.92
CA ALA A 278 -11.16 6.24 6.81
C ALA A 278 -12.60 5.87 7.22
N GLU A 279 -12.81 5.14 8.32
CA GLU A 279 -14.14 4.68 8.74
C GLU A 279 -15.12 5.83 8.98
N GLU A 280 -14.68 6.89 9.64
CA GLU A 280 -15.51 8.06 9.89
C GLU A 280 -16.00 8.69 8.59
N GLY A 281 -15.12 8.84 7.60
CA GLY A 281 -15.45 9.38 6.28
C GLY A 281 -16.48 8.53 5.53
N VAL A 282 -16.49 7.21 5.71
CA VAL A 282 -17.55 6.32 5.16
C VAL A 282 -18.88 6.60 5.81
N ILE A 283 -18.91 6.68 7.14
CA ILE A 283 -20.15 6.92 7.91
C ILE A 283 -20.78 8.27 7.53
N GLU A 284 -19.97 9.31 7.43
CA GLU A 284 -20.44 10.64 7.04
C GLU A 284 -21.02 10.66 5.63
N ARG A 285 -20.33 10.05 4.66
CA ARG A 285 -20.81 10.01 3.27
C ARG A 285 -22.07 9.17 3.11
N ALA A 286 -22.14 8.03 3.79
CA ALA A 286 -23.33 7.20 3.78
C ALA A 286 -24.54 7.95 4.35
N LYS A 287 -24.37 8.67 5.48
CA LYS A 287 -25.41 9.52 6.07
C LYS A 287 -25.86 10.63 5.11
N ALA A 288 -24.92 11.35 4.51
CA ALA A 288 -25.21 12.43 3.57
C ALA A 288 -25.98 11.94 2.33
N GLY A 289 -25.73 10.71 1.89
CA GLY A 289 -26.42 10.07 0.76
C GLY A 289 -27.66 9.25 1.14
N ASN A 290 -28.06 9.22 2.42
CA ASN A 290 -29.13 8.37 2.94
C ASN A 290 -28.92 6.86 2.68
N TYR A 291 -27.67 6.40 2.64
CA TYR A 291 -27.33 4.99 2.50
C TYR A 291 -27.34 4.31 3.86
N GLU A 292 -27.91 3.10 3.87
CA GLU A 292 -27.97 2.26 5.07
C GLU A 292 -26.67 1.47 5.27
N LEU A 293 -26.10 1.51 6.48
CA LEU A 293 -24.95 0.73 6.89
C LEU A 293 -25.37 -0.26 8.00
N ASN A 294 -25.76 -1.47 7.61
CA ASN A 294 -26.12 -2.55 8.53
C ASN A 294 -24.86 -3.21 9.09
N ARG A 295 -24.32 -2.64 10.15
CA ARG A 295 -23.06 -3.07 10.78
C ARG A 295 -23.34 -4.21 11.76
N TYR A 296 -22.67 -5.34 11.58
CA TYR A 296 -22.72 -6.48 12.46
C TYR A 296 -21.31 -6.80 12.94
N GLN A 297 -21.10 -6.53 14.24
CA GLN A 297 -19.86 -6.95 14.92
C GLN A 297 -19.95 -8.43 15.22
N VAL A 298 -19.02 -9.22 14.71
CA VAL A 298 -18.98 -10.68 14.94
C VAL A 298 -18.68 -10.95 16.42
N PRO A 299 -19.54 -11.72 17.11
CA PRO A 299 -19.31 -12.10 18.50
C PRO A 299 -18.06 -12.95 18.67
N ALA A 300 -17.44 -12.90 19.85
CA ALA A 300 -16.18 -13.56 20.13
C ALA A 300 -16.23 -15.09 19.93
N ASP A 301 -17.34 -15.73 20.25
CA ASP A 301 -17.55 -17.17 20.06
C ASP A 301 -17.56 -17.56 18.56
N GLN A 302 -18.25 -16.78 17.74
CA GLN A 302 -18.25 -16.98 16.29
C GLN A 302 -16.87 -16.70 15.69
N LEU A 303 -16.22 -15.60 16.11
CA LEU A 303 -14.87 -15.28 15.68
C LEU A 303 -13.88 -16.41 16.02
N ALA A 304 -13.98 -16.98 17.24
CA ALA A 304 -13.14 -18.11 17.65
C ALA A 304 -13.37 -19.36 16.76
N ARG A 305 -14.63 -19.66 16.39
CA ARG A 305 -14.93 -20.73 15.42
C ARG A 305 -14.27 -20.51 14.06
N TRP A 306 -14.36 -19.28 13.53
CA TRP A 306 -13.79 -18.93 12.23
C TRP A 306 -12.27 -18.99 12.27
N THR A 307 -11.65 -18.44 13.33
CA THR A 307 -10.18 -18.45 13.50
C THR A 307 -9.65 -19.87 13.66
N LYS A 308 -10.35 -20.75 14.39
CA LYS A 308 -9.97 -22.17 14.53
C LYS A 308 -9.98 -22.91 13.19
N LEU A 309 -10.91 -22.54 12.30
CA LEU A 309 -11.05 -23.21 10.99
C LEU A 309 -10.12 -22.63 9.93
N ALA A 310 -9.99 -21.32 9.89
CA ALA A 310 -9.36 -20.58 8.79
C ALA A 310 -8.25 -19.61 9.25
N GLY A 311 -7.75 -19.73 10.49
CA GLY A 311 -6.63 -18.97 11.03
C GLY A 311 -5.35 -19.79 11.06
N GLU A 312 -4.95 -20.26 12.25
CA GLU A 312 -3.70 -21.01 12.45
C GLU A 312 -3.48 -22.20 11.49
N PRO A 313 -4.51 -22.98 11.08
CA PRO A 313 -4.31 -24.02 10.07
C PRO A 313 -3.75 -23.48 8.76
N ILE A 314 -4.20 -22.29 8.31
CA ILE A 314 -3.71 -21.66 7.08
C ILE A 314 -2.31 -21.08 7.29
N TRP A 315 -1.98 -20.60 8.50
CA TRP A 315 -0.62 -20.16 8.82
C TRP A 315 0.40 -21.30 8.68
N GLU A 316 0.07 -22.47 9.25
CA GLU A 316 0.91 -23.66 9.16
C GLU A 316 1.02 -24.18 7.71
N GLU A 317 -0.05 -24.11 6.94
CA GLU A 317 -0.06 -24.48 5.53
C GLU A 317 0.84 -23.52 4.71
N TRP A 318 0.76 -22.21 4.97
CA TRP A 318 1.63 -21.22 4.35
C TRP A 318 3.10 -21.47 4.69
N ILE A 319 3.44 -21.73 5.96
CA ILE A 319 4.81 -22.08 6.36
C ILE A 319 5.30 -23.31 5.58
N LYS A 320 4.55 -24.40 5.58
CA LYS A 320 4.91 -25.64 4.86
C LYS A 320 5.11 -25.38 3.37
N LYS A 321 4.25 -24.56 2.76
CA LYS A 321 4.35 -24.17 1.34
C LYS A 321 5.64 -23.39 1.09
N MET A 322 6.00 -22.45 1.95
CA MET A 322 7.20 -21.62 1.81
C MET A 322 8.48 -22.47 2.06
N GLU A 323 8.50 -23.30 3.09
CA GLU A 323 9.60 -24.23 3.36
C GLU A 323 9.80 -25.21 2.20
N GLY A 324 8.72 -25.70 1.61
CA GLY A 324 8.76 -26.57 0.41
C GLY A 324 9.32 -25.87 -0.83
N LYS A 325 9.21 -24.53 -0.91
CA LYS A 325 9.85 -23.68 -1.94
C LYS A 325 11.30 -23.31 -1.59
N GLY A 326 11.83 -23.78 -0.45
CA GLY A 326 13.20 -23.53 -0.01
C GLY A 326 13.38 -22.34 0.94
N HIS A 327 12.30 -21.68 1.35
CA HIS A 327 12.32 -20.56 2.31
C HIS A 327 12.27 -21.07 3.75
N LYS A 328 13.44 -21.47 4.28
CA LYS A 328 13.56 -22.06 5.63
C LYS A 328 13.25 -21.07 6.77
N ASP A 329 13.22 -19.80 6.48
CA ASP A 329 12.96 -18.69 7.40
C ASP A 329 11.46 -18.30 7.50
N ALA A 330 10.57 -19.02 6.82
CA ALA A 330 9.14 -18.71 6.80
C ALA A 330 8.50 -18.64 8.21
N ARG A 331 8.84 -19.59 9.08
CA ARG A 331 8.36 -19.58 10.48
C ARG A 331 8.90 -18.39 11.26
N ASP A 332 10.17 -18.03 11.09
CA ASP A 332 10.79 -16.89 11.76
C ASP A 332 10.20 -15.56 11.27
N ILE A 333 9.83 -15.50 10.00
CA ILE A 333 9.11 -14.36 9.41
C ILE A 333 7.76 -14.19 10.11
N LEU A 334 6.94 -15.25 10.22
CA LEU A 334 5.65 -15.19 10.92
C LEU A 334 5.84 -14.82 12.40
N ASN A 335 6.78 -15.44 13.10
CA ASN A 335 7.06 -15.11 14.50
C ASN A 335 7.46 -13.64 14.68
N THR A 336 8.25 -13.09 13.75
CA THR A 336 8.63 -11.67 13.77
C THR A 336 7.42 -10.75 13.60
N VAL A 337 6.46 -11.12 12.74
CA VAL A 337 5.19 -10.39 12.63
C VAL A 337 4.44 -10.44 13.96
N LEU A 338 4.20 -11.64 14.50
CA LEU A 338 3.44 -11.82 15.74
C LEU A 338 4.08 -11.08 16.93
N ASP A 339 5.40 -11.11 17.06
CA ASP A 339 6.12 -10.39 18.12
C ASP A 339 6.04 -8.87 17.94
N SER A 340 6.07 -8.38 16.71
CA SER A 340 5.91 -6.94 16.41
C SER A 340 4.51 -6.41 16.72
N LEU A 341 3.50 -7.29 16.77
CA LEU A 341 2.10 -6.93 17.04
C LEU A 341 1.74 -6.98 18.53
N LYS A 342 2.59 -7.58 19.40
CA LYS A 342 2.39 -7.64 20.87
C LYS A 342 2.65 -6.31 21.58
N ASN A 343 3.40 -5.42 20.95
CA ASN A 343 3.79 -4.10 21.45
C ASN A 343 3.00 -3.01 20.71
#